data_efd5c1faccdcf1004d7d4373fbce383f
#
_entry.id   efd5c1faccdcf1004d7d4373fbce383f
#
_cell.length_a   1.000
_cell.length_b   1.000
_cell.length_c   1.000
_cell.angle_alpha   90.00
_cell.angle_beta   90.00
_cell.angle_gamma   90.00
#
_symmetry.space_group_name_H-M   'P 1'
#
loop_
_entity.id
_entity.type
_entity.pdbx_description
1 polymer ?
#
loop_
_entity_poly.entity_id
_entity_poly.type
_entity_poly.pdbx_seq_one_letter_code
_entity_poly.pdbx_strand_id
1 'polypeptide(L)'
;RQRQMCIRDRALEGQEVLLPALSVGDAPEPKTVEPLGHQTQPPARFSEASLVKMLEKEGIGRPSTYASIIGTIVDRGYATLLGNALTPSFTAFAVTALLEEHFPELVDTSFTARMENTLDEISHGKVQWLPYLEGFYKGDEGLENQVQQREGDIDPGASRTIDLEGLSLSL
;
A
#
# COMPACT_ATOMS: atom_id res chain seq x y z
N ARG A 1 -17.51 -15.51 16.82
CA ARG A 1 -18.57 -15.66 15.78
C ARG A 1 -18.20 -15.02 14.44
N GLN A 2 -17.50 -13.88 14.41
CA GLN A 2 -17.10 -13.22 13.13
C GLN A 2 -15.99 -13.97 12.37
N ARG A 3 -15.07 -14.65 13.06
CA ARG A 3 -13.98 -15.40 12.39
C ARG A 3 -14.46 -16.65 11.62
N GLN A 4 -15.54 -17.27 12.05
CA GLN A 4 -16.12 -18.44 11.37
C GLN A 4 -16.87 -18.08 10.08
N MET A 5 -17.41 -16.87 9.97
CA MET A 5 -18.13 -16.40 8.78
C MET A 5 -17.18 -16.11 7.60
N CYS A 6 -16.01 -15.52 7.85
CA CYS A 6 -15.02 -15.21 6.79
C CYS A 6 -14.35 -16.46 6.17
N ILE A 7 -14.28 -17.57 6.89
CA ILE A 7 -13.71 -18.82 6.35
C ILE A 7 -14.73 -19.54 5.45
N ARG A 8 -16.02 -19.42 5.76
CA ARG A 8 -17.09 -20.05 4.99
C ARG A 8 -17.31 -19.41 3.61
N ASP A 9 -17.22 -18.08 3.52
CA ASP A 9 -17.54 -17.37 2.28
C ASP A 9 -16.45 -17.51 1.20
N ARG A 10 -15.18 -17.72 1.59
CA ARG A 10 -14.08 -17.94 0.63
C ARG A 10 -13.96 -19.36 0.11
N ALA A 11 -14.45 -20.36 0.84
CA ALA A 11 -14.42 -21.75 0.39
C ALA A 11 -15.53 -22.09 -0.61
N LEU A 12 -16.51 -21.20 -0.80
CA LEU A 12 -17.70 -21.43 -1.64
C LEU A 12 -17.71 -20.63 -2.95
N GLU A 13 -16.66 -19.86 -3.25
CA GLU A 13 -16.55 -19.10 -4.52
C GLU A 13 -16.33 -19.96 -5.78
N GLY A 14 -16.82 -21.18 -5.82
CA GLY A 14 -16.67 -22.02 -6.99
C GLY A 14 -17.78 -23.05 -7.27
N GLN A 15 -18.55 -23.44 -6.28
CA GLN A 15 -19.65 -24.39 -6.49
C GLN A 15 -20.74 -24.20 -5.45
N GLU A 16 -21.92 -23.75 -5.87
CA GLU A 16 -23.13 -23.92 -5.08
C GLU A 16 -23.43 -25.41 -4.94
N VAL A 17 -22.97 -26.04 -3.87
CA VAL A 17 -23.36 -27.39 -3.54
C VAL A 17 -24.74 -27.32 -2.89
N LEU A 18 -25.75 -27.78 -3.64
CA LEU A 18 -27.08 -27.99 -3.10
C LEU A 18 -27.01 -29.04 -2.00
N LEU A 19 -27.14 -28.60 -0.76
CA LEU A 19 -27.22 -29.50 0.39
C LEU A 19 -28.54 -30.28 0.33
N PRO A 20 -28.53 -31.59 0.63
CA PRO A 20 -29.76 -32.37 0.71
C PRO A 20 -30.67 -31.83 1.84
N ALA A 21 -31.97 -31.99 1.65
CA ALA A 21 -32.94 -31.67 2.71
C ALA A 21 -32.77 -32.63 3.88
N LEU A 22 -32.24 -32.13 5.00
CA LEU A 22 -32.03 -32.89 6.22
C LEU A 22 -32.94 -32.34 7.33
N SER A 23 -33.50 -33.26 8.13
CA SER A 23 -34.31 -32.95 9.32
C SER A 23 -33.53 -33.24 10.60
N VAL A 24 -33.97 -32.61 11.71
CA VAL A 24 -33.37 -32.85 13.02
C VAL A 24 -33.62 -34.33 13.42
N GLY A 25 -32.53 -35.06 13.63
CA GLY A 25 -32.58 -36.50 13.95
C GLY A 25 -32.11 -37.41 12.80
N ASP A 26 -31.90 -36.86 11.61
CA ASP A 26 -31.30 -37.64 10.50
C ASP A 26 -29.84 -37.97 10.82
N ALA A 27 -29.43 -39.22 10.52
CA ALA A 27 -28.07 -39.69 10.71
C ALA A 27 -27.48 -40.08 9.33
N PRO A 28 -26.99 -39.14 8.52
CA PRO A 28 -26.40 -39.44 7.23
C PRO A 28 -25.09 -40.20 7.36
N GLU A 29 -24.92 -41.27 6.57
CA GLU A 29 -23.66 -42.00 6.49
C GLU A 29 -22.70 -41.30 5.53
N PRO A 30 -21.46 -40.98 5.94
CA PRO A 30 -20.45 -40.44 5.05
C PRO A 30 -20.01 -41.49 4.05
N LYS A 31 -20.18 -41.24 2.75
CA LYS A 31 -19.71 -42.14 1.69
C LYS A 31 -18.20 -42.03 1.44
N THR A 32 -17.68 -40.80 1.55
CA THR A 32 -16.26 -40.50 1.32
C THR A 32 -15.85 -39.42 2.28
N VAL A 33 -14.70 -39.58 2.89
CA VAL A 33 -14.06 -38.57 3.74
C VAL A 33 -12.67 -38.30 3.17
N GLU A 34 -12.51 -37.12 2.57
CA GLU A 34 -11.23 -36.71 2.00
C GLU A 34 -10.66 -35.53 2.83
N PRO A 35 -9.43 -35.67 3.36
CA PRO A 35 -8.78 -34.55 4.02
C PRO A 35 -8.32 -33.54 2.97
N LEU A 36 -8.91 -32.33 2.99
CA LEU A 36 -8.51 -31.22 2.12
C LEU A 36 -7.67 -30.23 2.92
N GLY A 37 -6.42 -30.07 2.51
CA GLY A 37 -5.55 -29.02 3.04
C GLY A 37 -5.88 -27.66 2.40
N HIS A 38 -6.16 -26.65 3.22
CA HIS A 38 -6.35 -25.29 2.78
C HIS A 38 -5.24 -24.39 3.35
N GLN A 39 -4.65 -23.56 2.49
CA GLN A 39 -3.68 -22.55 2.89
C GLN A 39 -4.24 -21.17 2.57
N THR A 40 -4.00 -20.21 3.46
CA THR A 40 -4.29 -18.80 3.17
C THR A 40 -3.33 -18.31 2.10
N GLN A 41 -3.87 -17.59 1.13
CA GLN A 41 -3.05 -16.93 0.11
C GLN A 41 -2.83 -15.46 0.50
N PRO A 42 -1.63 -14.90 0.25
CA PRO A 42 -1.40 -13.48 0.43
C PRO A 42 -2.29 -12.67 -0.53
N PRO A 43 -2.57 -11.39 -0.22
CA PRO A 43 -3.26 -10.50 -1.14
C PRO A 43 -2.57 -10.49 -2.50
N ALA A 44 -3.36 -10.40 -3.57
CA ALA A 44 -2.79 -10.26 -4.91
C ALA A 44 -2.00 -8.95 -5.04
N ARG A 45 -0.89 -8.98 -5.79
CA ARG A 45 -0.13 -7.77 -6.11
C ARG A 45 -0.97 -6.81 -6.92
N PHE A 46 -0.67 -5.52 -6.80
CA PHE A 46 -1.32 -4.51 -7.60
C PHE A 46 -0.98 -4.67 -9.08
N SER A 47 -1.99 -4.56 -9.93
CA SER A 47 -1.84 -4.17 -11.33
C SER A 47 -1.90 -2.64 -11.42
N GLU A 48 -1.48 -2.05 -12.54
CA GLU A 48 -1.63 -0.60 -12.75
C GLU A 48 -3.07 -0.13 -12.51
N ALA A 49 -4.06 -0.84 -13.03
CA ALA A 49 -5.47 -0.50 -12.86
C ALA A 49 -5.93 -0.60 -11.39
N SER A 50 -5.49 -1.61 -10.65
CA SER A 50 -5.85 -1.75 -9.24
C SER A 50 -5.11 -0.75 -8.35
N LEU A 51 -3.88 -0.35 -8.72
CA LEU A 51 -3.16 0.71 -8.06
C LEU A 51 -3.86 2.07 -8.25
N VAL A 52 -4.29 2.41 -9.47
CA VAL A 52 -5.07 3.62 -9.72
C VAL A 52 -6.34 3.67 -8.87
N LYS A 53 -7.09 2.57 -8.78
CA LYS A 53 -8.28 2.49 -7.91
C LYS A 53 -7.95 2.71 -6.44
N MET A 54 -6.78 2.23 -5.99
CA MET A 54 -6.34 2.43 -4.61
C MET A 54 -5.94 3.89 -4.36
N LEU A 55 -5.18 4.50 -5.27
CA LEU A 55 -4.81 5.91 -5.20
C LEU A 55 -6.06 6.81 -5.18
N GLU A 56 -7.04 6.54 -6.04
CA GLU A 56 -8.32 7.25 -6.06
C GLU A 56 -9.08 7.11 -4.73
N LYS A 57 -9.15 5.89 -4.19
CA LYS A 57 -9.80 5.61 -2.91
C LYS A 57 -9.15 6.38 -1.75
N GLU A 58 -7.83 6.46 -1.74
CA GLU A 58 -7.05 7.15 -0.69
C GLU A 58 -6.94 8.68 -0.95
N GLY A 59 -7.43 9.17 -2.08
CA GLY A 59 -7.39 10.61 -2.44
C GLY A 59 -6.01 11.10 -2.87
N ILE A 60 -5.13 10.18 -3.30
CA ILE A 60 -3.75 10.46 -3.71
C ILE A 60 -3.70 10.61 -5.22
N GLY A 61 -3.20 11.73 -5.71
CA GLY A 61 -3.17 12.06 -7.13
C GLY A 61 -4.55 12.47 -7.68
N ARG A 62 -4.58 12.70 -8.97
CA ARG A 62 -5.78 13.10 -9.72
C ARG A 62 -5.80 12.36 -11.06
N PRO A 63 -6.91 12.28 -11.79
CA PRO A 63 -6.98 11.58 -13.07
C PRO A 63 -5.86 11.95 -14.05
N SER A 64 -5.45 13.21 -14.05
CA SER A 64 -4.36 13.72 -14.90
C SER A 64 -2.96 13.26 -14.47
N THR A 65 -2.76 12.81 -13.24
CA THR A 65 -1.45 12.48 -12.68
C THR A 65 -1.23 10.98 -12.44
N TYR A 66 -2.26 10.13 -12.43
CA TYR A 66 -2.10 8.70 -12.15
C TYR A 66 -1.09 8.01 -13.06
N ALA A 67 -1.17 8.27 -14.37
CA ALA A 67 -0.25 7.66 -15.33
C ALA A 67 1.21 8.09 -15.09
N SER A 68 1.43 9.37 -14.78
CA SER A 68 2.78 9.88 -14.49
C SER A 68 3.33 9.36 -13.16
N ILE A 69 2.49 9.16 -12.14
CA ILE A 69 2.90 8.54 -10.86
C ILE A 69 3.39 7.12 -11.12
N ILE A 70 2.61 6.30 -11.83
CA ILE A 70 2.97 4.93 -12.15
C ILE A 70 4.24 4.89 -13.01
N GLY A 71 4.32 5.72 -14.06
CA GLY A 71 5.51 5.84 -14.89
C GLY A 71 6.75 6.18 -14.06
N THR A 72 6.64 7.14 -13.16
CA THR A 72 7.76 7.56 -12.30
C THR A 72 8.31 6.43 -11.42
N ILE A 73 7.45 5.64 -10.78
CA ILE A 73 7.91 4.53 -9.92
C ILE A 73 8.56 3.41 -10.72
N VAL A 74 8.12 3.19 -11.97
CA VAL A 74 8.72 2.20 -12.88
C VAL A 74 10.02 2.73 -13.45
N ASP A 75 10.06 3.95 -13.97
CA ASP A 75 11.22 4.57 -14.60
C ASP A 75 12.38 4.74 -13.60
N ARG A 76 12.07 5.00 -12.34
CA ARG A 76 13.08 5.08 -11.27
C ARG A 76 13.50 3.71 -10.73
N GLY A 77 12.94 2.62 -11.25
CA GLY A 77 13.27 1.28 -10.82
C GLY A 77 12.76 0.89 -9.44
N TYR A 78 11.78 1.63 -8.89
CA TYR A 78 11.15 1.25 -7.62
C TYR A 78 10.17 0.09 -7.78
N ALA A 79 9.55 -0.02 -8.94
CA ALA A 79 8.69 -1.15 -9.28
C ALA A 79 8.99 -1.67 -10.67
N THR A 80 8.78 -2.98 -10.88
CA THR A 80 8.87 -3.63 -12.19
C THR A 80 7.55 -4.33 -12.49
N LEU A 81 7.18 -4.38 -13.77
CA LEU A 81 6.02 -5.14 -14.23
C LEU A 81 6.44 -6.58 -14.51
N LEU A 82 5.89 -7.52 -13.75
CA LEU A 82 5.97 -8.95 -14.02
C LEU A 82 4.59 -9.42 -14.53
N GLY A 83 4.43 -9.52 -15.83
CA GLY A 83 3.12 -9.67 -16.47
C GLY A 83 2.28 -8.42 -16.20
N ASN A 84 1.15 -8.57 -15.51
CA ASN A 84 0.28 -7.46 -15.12
C ASN A 84 0.49 -7.00 -13.66
N ALA A 85 1.43 -7.61 -12.93
CA ALA A 85 1.65 -7.33 -11.52
C ALA A 85 2.82 -6.36 -11.32
N LEU A 86 2.59 -5.30 -10.56
CA LEU A 86 3.64 -4.40 -10.06
C LEU A 86 4.37 -5.10 -8.92
N THR A 87 5.66 -5.28 -9.08
CA THR A 87 6.53 -5.90 -8.08
C THR A 87 7.54 -4.87 -7.60
N PRO A 88 7.55 -4.54 -6.30
CA PRO A 88 8.53 -3.60 -5.76
C PRO A 88 9.94 -4.19 -5.85
N SER A 89 10.90 -3.32 -6.11
CA SER A 89 12.32 -3.66 -6.12
C SER A 89 12.90 -3.57 -4.70
N PHE A 90 14.11 -4.11 -4.53
CA PHE A 90 14.86 -3.94 -3.29
C PHE A 90 15.11 -2.46 -2.95
N THR A 91 15.41 -1.63 -3.96
CA THR A 91 15.58 -0.19 -3.80
C THR A 91 14.33 0.49 -3.23
N ALA A 92 13.13 0.05 -3.64
CA ALA A 92 11.90 0.59 -3.08
C ALA A 92 11.78 0.32 -1.57
N PHE A 93 12.11 -0.89 -1.13
CA PHE A 93 12.10 -1.22 0.30
C PHE A 93 13.10 -0.37 1.09
N ALA A 94 14.34 -0.23 0.59
CA ALA A 94 15.37 0.58 1.24
C ALA A 94 14.95 2.05 1.37
N VAL A 95 14.43 2.63 0.29
CA VAL A 95 13.98 4.03 0.29
C VAL A 95 12.76 4.22 1.18
N THR A 96 11.80 3.30 1.15
CA THR A 96 10.61 3.39 2.01
C THR A 96 10.99 3.28 3.48
N ALA A 97 11.84 2.32 3.85
CA ALA A 97 12.32 2.17 5.22
C ALA A 97 13.04 3.44 5.72
N LEU A 98 13.94 4.02 4.90
CA LEU A 98 14.60 5.27 5.21
C LEU A 98 13.60 6.42 5.45
N LEU A 99 12.59 6.54 4.59
CA LEU A 99 11.60 7.60 4.70
C LEU A 99 10.66 7.38 5.90
N GLU A 100 10.27 6.15 6.20
CA GLU A 100 9.45 5.83 7.38
C GLU A 100 10.19 6.13 8.69
N GLU A 101 11.49 5.91 8.73
CA GLU A 101 12.31 6.17 9.91
C GLU A 101 12.55 7.68 10.12
N HIS A 102 12.93 8.40 9.06
CA HIS A 102 13.36 9.78 9.18
C HIS A 102 12.29 10.81 8.80
N PHE A 103 11.35 10.47 7.94
CA PHE A 103 10.33 11.37 7.40
C PHE A 103 8.94 10.71 7.35
N PRO A 104 8.42 10.19 8.47
CA PRO A 104 7.18 9.41 8.49
C PRO A 104 5.97 10.18 7.94
N GLU A 105 5.94 11.52 8.11
CA GLU A 105 4.86 12.34 7.59
C GLU A 105 4.81 12.37 6.05
N LEU A 106 5.97 12.32 5.37
CA LEU A 106 6.03 12.35 3.91
C LEU A 106 5.53 11.06 3.26
N VAL A 107 5.60 9.94 3.97
CA VAL A 107 5.08 8.64 3.50
C VAL A 107 3.66 8.35 3.97
N ASP A 108 3.09 9.22 4.83
CA ASP A 108 1.70 9.10 5.26
C ASP A 108 0.75 9.41 4.11
N THR A 109 -0.09 8.43 3.76
CA THR A 109 -1.09 8.58 2.70
C THR A 109 -2.09 9.69 3.00
N SER A 110 -2.43 9.90 4.28
CA SER A 110 -3.35 10.95 4.69
C SER A 110 -2.76 12.36 4.53
N PHE A 111 -1.45 12.50 4.72
CA PHE A 111 -0.74 13.76 4.45
C PHE A 111 -0.81 14.11 2.96
N THR A 112 -0.49 13.15 2.09
CA THR A 112 -0.54 13.34 0.64
C THR A 112 -1.97 13.69 0.18
N ALA A 113 -2.98 13.02 0.70
CA ALA A 113 -4.37 13.31 0.39
C ALA A 113 -4.79 14.74 0.83
N ARG A 114 -4.35 15.18 2.02
CA ARG A 114 -4.59 16.56 2.48
C ARG A 114 -3.90 17.58 1.58
N MET A 115 -2.65 17.33 1.19
CA MET A 115 -1.90 18.19 0.28
C MET A 115 -2.61 18.32 -1.07
N GLU A 116 -3.06 17.23 -1.67
CA GLU A 116 -3.83 17.24 -2.93
C GLU A 116 -5.13 18.08 -2.81
N ASN A 117 -5.85 17.93 -1.70
CA ASN A 117 -7.06 18.73 -1.46
C ASN A 117 -6.74 20.21 -1.30
N THR A 118 -5.65 20.57 -0.62
CA THR A 118 -5.23 21.97 -0.49
C THR A 118 -4.82 22.56 -1.85
N LEU A 119 -4.16 21.78 -2.70
CA LEU A 119 -3.83 22.21 -4.07
C LEU A 119 -5.10 22.45 -4.91
N ASP A 120 -6.14 21.65 -4.74
CA ASP A 120 -7.45 21.88 -5.36
C ASP A 120 -8.09 23.18 -4.84
N GLU A 121 -8.01 23.45 -3.55
CA GLU A 121 -8.51 24.70 -2.97
C GLU A 121 -7.75 25.93 -3.49
N ILE A 122 -6.44 25.83 -3.65
CA ILE A 122 -5.61 26.86 -4.29
C ILE A 122 -6.05 27.09 -5.73
N SER A 123 -6.29 26.02 -6.50
CA SER A 123 -6.74 26.12 -7.89
C SER A 123 -8.09 26.83 -8.02
N HIS A 124 -8.95 26.72 -7.02
CA HIS A 124 -10.25 27.41 -6.93
C HIS A 124 -10.17 28.81 -6.29
N GLY A 125 -8.97 29.29 -5.94
CA GLY A 125 -8.76 30.59 -5.32
C GLY A 125 -9.23 30.71 -3.85
N LYS A 126 -9.51 29.60 -3.18
CA LYS A 126 -9.94 29.56 -1.77
C LYS A 126 -8.78 29.71 -0.80
N VAL A 127 -7.61 29.23 -1.17
CA VAL A 127 -6.38 29.26 -0.39
C VAL A 127 -5.30 29.97 -1.20
N GLN A 128 -4.48 30.79 -0.53
CA GLN A 128 -3.34 31.46 -1.15
C GLN A 128 -2.17 30.47 -1.27
N TRP A 129 -1.60 30.35 -2.47
CA TRP A 129 -0.53 29.36 -2.74
C TRP A 129 0.79 29.72 -2.04
N LEU A 130 1.15 31.01 -1.96
CA LEU A 130 2.44 31.45 -1.42
C LEU A 130 2.58 31.15 0.08
N PRO A 131 1.64 31.56 0.96
CA PRO A 131 1.72 31.19 2.38
C PRO A 131 1.72 29.68 2.62
N TYR A 132 0.99 28.91 1.80
CA TYR A 132 0.98 27.46 1.88
C TYR A 132 2.36 26.86 1.57
N LEU A 133 3.01 27.29 0.49
CA LEU A 133 4.33 26.83 0.12
C LEU A 133 5.41 27.27 1.10
N GLU A 134 5.32 28.51 1.61
CA GLU A 134 6.25 28.99 2.64
C GLU A 134 6.13 28.19 3.93
N GLY A 135 4.92 27.88 4.38
CA GLY A 135 4.71 27.03 5.56
C GLY A 135 5.19 25.61 5.35
N PHE A 136 4.96 25.04 4.17
CA PHE A 136 5.40 23.68 3.83
C PHE A 136 6.92 23.55 3.76
N TYR A 137 7.61 24.55 3.17
CA TYR A 137 9.03 24.46 2.92
C TYR A 137 9.89 25.14 4.00
N LYS A 138 9.53 26.39 4.40
CA LYS A 138 10.34 27.24 5.30
C LYS A 138 9.82 27.37 6.71
N GLY A 139 8.63 26.85 7.04
CA GLY A 139 8.07 26.91 8.39
C GLY A 139 8.99 26.26 9.43
N ASP A 140 8.72 26.50 10.72
CA ASP A 140 9.50 25.89 11.82
C ASP A 140 9.52 24.34 11.71
N GLU A 141 8.41 23.76 11.26
CA GLU A 141 8.28 22.34 10.91
C GLU A 141 8.40 22.10 9.39
N GLY A 142 8.92 23.10 8.64
CA GLY A 142 9.05 23.03 7.19
C GLY A 142 10.08 22.01 6.74
N LEU A 143 9.92 21.53 5.50
CA LEU A 143 10.75 20.49 4.93
C LEU A 143 12.26 20.82 4.98
N GLU A 144 12.63 22.07 4.75
CA GLU A 144 14.04 22.53 4.79
C GLU A 144 14.66 22.29 6.17
N ASN A 145 13.97 22.70 7.24
CA ASN A 145 14.45 22.50 8.62
C ASN A 145 14.46 21.02 8.99
N GLN A 146 13.45 20.25 8.61
CA GLN A 146 13.41 18.82 8.86
C GLN A 146 14.58 18.08 8.21
N VAL A 147 14.92 18.44 6.96
CA VAL A 147 16.06 17.82 6.26
C VAL A 147 17.38 18.19 6.95
N GLN A 148 17.58 19.48 7.26
CA GLN A 148 18.82 19.94 7.95
C GLN A 148 19.02 19.30 9.31
N GLN A 149 17.96 19.11 10.09
CA GLN A 149 18.05 18.48 11.41
C GLN A 149 18.36 16.99 11.35
N ARG A 150 17.87 16.29 10.33
CA ARG A 150 17.97 14.83 10.21
C ARG A 150 19.10 14.36 9.30
N GLU A 151 19.68 15.26 8.49
CA GLU A 151 20.79 14.90 7.58
C GLU A 151 21.97 14.28 8.31
N GLY A 152 22.28 14.77 9.53
CA GLY A 152 23.36 14.24 10.35
C GLY A 152 23.07 12.88 11.00
N ASP A 153 21.80 12.51 11.12
CA ASP A 153 21.36 11.26 11.77
C ASP A 153 21.23 10.09 10.78
N ILE A 154 21.23 10.39 9.48
CA ILE A 154 21.12 9.37 8.44
C ILE A 154 22.46 8.67 8.23
N ASP A 155 22.53 7.39 8.63
CA ASP A 155 23.67 6.54 8.29
C ASP A 155 23.53 6.00 6.85
N PRO A 156 24.43 6.37 5.92
CA PRO A 156 24.40 5.86 4.55
C PRO A 156 24.59 4.35 4.46
N GLY A 157 25.20 3.72 5.46
CA GLY A 157 25.38 2.27 5.51
C GLY A 157 24.09 1.55 5.91
N ALA A 158 23.44 2.03 6.97
CA ALA A 158 22.17 1.50 7.46
C ALA A 158 21.06 1.65 6.42
N SER A 159 20.97 2.81 5.75
CA SER A 159 19.94 3.09 4.75
C SER A 159 20.02 2.23 3.48
N ARG A 160 21.14 1.51 3.28
CA ARG A 160 21.33 0.55 2.18
C ARG A 160 21.10 -0.89 2.61
N THR A 161 20.74 -1.13 3.87
CA THR A 161 20.58 -2.46 4.43
C THR A 161 19.13 -2.67 4.81
N ILE A 162 18.57 -3.81 4.40
CA ILE A 162 17.23 -4.23 4.80
C ILE A 162 17.38 -5.53 5.57
N ASP A 163 16.83 -5.57 6.78
CA ASP A 163 16.74 -6.80 7.55
C ASP A 163 15.46 -7.56 7.17
N LEU A 164 15.62 -8.74 6.61
CA LEU A 164 14.53 -9.64 6.25
C LEU A 164 14.61 -10.86 7.18
N GLU A 165 13.87 -10.85 8.28
CA GLU A 165 13.78 -11.97 9.24
C GLU A 165 15.14 -12.55 9.66
N GLY A 166 16.13 -11.69 9.92
CA GLY A 166 17.48 -12.07 10.27
C GLY A 166 18.42 -12.30 9.08
N LEU A 167 17.99 -12.01 7.85
CA LEU A 167 18.82 -11.95 6.66
C LEU A 167 19.05 -10.50 6.27
N SER A 168 20.24 -9.97 6.56
CA SER A 168 20.62 -8.64 6.11
C SER A 168 21.08 -8.67 4.66
N LEU A 169 20.37 -7.94 3.81
CA LEU A 169 20.72 -7.72 2.41
C LEU A 169 21.17 -6.27 2.22
N SER A 170 22.33 -6.06 1.62
CA SER A 170 22.84 -4.71 1.31
C SER A 170 22.84 -4.46 -0.21
N LEU A 171 22.60 -3.21 -0.59
CA LEU A 171 22.71 -2.71 -1.98
C LEU A 171 24.16 -2.48 -2.38
#